data_dd6dba0912c562bc363e8f13f3d74929
#
_entry.id   dd6dba0912c562bc363e8f13f3d74929
#
_cell.length_a   1.000
_cell.length_b   1.000
_cell.length_c   1.000
_cell.angle_alpha   90.00
_cell.angle_beta   90.00
_cell.angle_gamma   90.00
#
_symmetry.space_group_name_H-M   'P 1'
#
loop_
_entity.id
_entity.type
_entity.pdbx_description
1 polymer ?
#
loop_
_entity_poly.entity_id
_entity_poly.type
_entity_poly.pdbx_seq_one_letter_code
_entity_poly.pdbx_strand_id
1 'polypeptide(L)'
;MDTATSLNRRAVLAASAAIAAATTGLALPAPAAAQEADELARKLMGPFKAKEGKVKLKMRDVAASGASEPITVSVDSPMTAADHVKAIHVLAEGNPYPVVSSWTLTPRSGRAEISFRMRLAKTQTVRAYAVTSDGEVWIARQEVTVTIGGCGG
;
A
#
# COMPACT_ATOMS: atom_id res chain seq x y z
N MET A 1 -38.93 -62.57 10.92
CA MET A 1 -38.08 -62.72 9.71
C MET A 1 -37.12 -61.57 9.69
N ASP A 2 -35.97 -61.80 10.31
CA ASP A 2 -34.90 -60.80 10.49
C ASP A 2 -33.97 -60.87 9.30
N THR A 3 -33.83 -59.78 8.56
CA THR A 3 -32.77 -59.64 7.56
C THR A 3 -31.71 -58.67 8.10
N ALA A 4 -30.73 -59.23 8.80
CA ALA A 4 -29.54 -58.52 9.22
C ALA A 4 -28.68 -58.20 7.99
N THR A 5 -28.61 -56.95 7.63
CA THR A 5 -27.71 -56.44 6.59
C THR A 5 -26.30 -56.37 7.16
N SER A 6 -25.44 -57.32 6.82
CA SER A 6 -24.03 -57.33 7.21
C SER A 6 -23.27 -56.22 6.46
N LEU A 7 -22.86 -55.21 7.14
CA LEU A 7 -21.95 -54.20 6.64
C LEU A 7 -20.55 -54.78 6.40
N ASN A 8 -20.21 -54.97 5.15
CA ASN A 8 -18.96 -55.55 4.71
C ASN A 8 -17.81 -54.54 4.93
N ARG A 9 -16.88 -54.85 5.84
CA ARG A 9 -15.73 -54.02 6.22
C ARG A 9 -14.80 -53.61 5.06
N ARG A 10 -14.97 -54.26 3.90
CA ARG A 10 -14.19 -53.94 2.69
C ARG A 10 -14.76 -52.79 1.87
N ALA A 11 -16.02 -52.37 2.11
CA ALA A 11 -16.65 -51.23 1.43
C ALA A 11 -16.30 -49.85 2.05
N VAL A 12 -15.72 -49.85 3.25
CA VAL A 12 -15.38 -48.61 3.97
C VAL A 12 -14.00 -48.05 3.57
N LEU A 13 -13.16 -48.86 2.88
CA LEU A 13 -11.79 -48.47 2.51
C LEU A 13 -11.66 -47.90 1.09
N ALA A 14 -12.75 -47.78 0.33
CA ALA A 14 -12.72 -47.27 -1.04
C ALA A 14 -13.21 -45.81 -1.19
N ALA A 15 -13.52 -45.12 -0.10
CA ALA A 15 -14.03 -43.73 -0.13
C ALA A 15 -13.01 -42.67 0.35
N SER A 16 -11.73 -43.01 0.38
CA SER A 16 -10.66 -42.08 0.83
C SER A 16 -9.69 -41.75 -0.29
N ALA A 17 -10.18 -41.21 -1.39
CA ALA A 17 -9.31 -40.60 -2.40
C ALA A 17 -10.11 -39.58 -3.21
N ALA A 18 -9.98 -38.32 -2.86
CA ALA A 18 -10.01 -37.11 -3.68
C ALA A 18 -10.53 -35.89 -2.89
N ILE A 19 -9.85 -35.51 -1.82
CA ILE A 19 -9.86 -34.11 -1.41
C ILE A 19 -8.64 -33.53 -2.11
N ALA A 20 -8.81 -33.18 -3.39
CA ALA A 20 -7.93 -32.25 -4.05
C ALA A 20 -8.09 -30.91 -3.34
N ALA A 21 -7.12 -30.55 -2.50
CA ALA A 21 -7.03 -29.25 -1.89
C ALA A 21 -6.84 -28.21 -2.99
N ALA A 22 -7.95 -27.68 -3.49
CA ALA A 22 -7.95 -26.39 -4.16
C ALA A 22 -7.61 -25.36 -3.09
N THR A 23 -6.32 -25.07 -2.90
CA THR A 23 -5.84 -23.90 -2.19
C THR A 23 -6.14 -22.67 -3.04
N THR A 24 -7.40 -22.33 -3.15
CA THR A 24 -7.81 -21.01 -3.57
C THR A 24 -7.33 -20.09 -2.44
N GLY A 25 -6.20 -19.42 -2.67
CA GLY A 25 -5.70 -18.41 -1.76
C GLY A 25 -6.81 -17.38 -1.53
N LEU A 26 -7.51 -17.49 -0.40
CA LEU A 26 -8.40 -16.42 0.08
C LEU A 26 -7.50 -15.24 0.38
N ALA A 27 -7.38 -14.32 -0.59
CA ALA A 27 -6.81 -13.02 -0.34
C ALA A 27 -7.70 -12.37 0.73
N LEU A 28 -7.14 -12.16 1.93
CA LEU A 28 -7.82 -11.41 2.97
C LEU A 28 -8.17 -10.03 2.39
N PRO A 29 -9.41 -9.53 2.56
CA PRO A 29 -9.78 -8.21 2.09
C PRO A 29 -8.85 -7.18 2.75
N ALA A 30 -8.25 -6.31 1.93
CA ALA A 30 -7.47 -5.21 2.43
C ALA A 30 -8.32 -4.36 3.39
N PRO A 31 -7.76 -3.80 4.47
CA PRO A 31 -8.50 -2.94 5.37
C PRO A 31 -9.13 -1.77 4.59
N ALA A 32 -10.31 -1.33 4.98
CA ALA A 32 -11.08 -0.31 4.25
C ALA A 32 -10.28 0.96 3.93
N ALA A 33 -9.43 1.40 4.86
CA ALA A 33 -8.54 2.55 4.66
C ALA A 33 -7.53 2.35 3.51
N ALA A 34 -7.03 1.14 3.34
CA ALA A 34 -6.13 0.82 2.23
C ALA A 34 -6.85 0.83 0.88
N GLN A 35 -8.10 0.37 0.84
CA GLN A 35 -8.95 0.41 -0.37
C GLN A 35 -9.28 1.85 -0.76
N GLU A 36 -9.64 2.70 0.20
CA GLU A 36 -9.90 4.12 -0.04
C GLU A 36 -8.65 4.83 -0.58
N ALA A 37 -7.48 4.56 0.00
CA ALA A 37 -6.21 5.10 -0.50
C ALA A 37 -5.91 4.64 -1.94
N ASP A 38 -6.21 3.39 -2.29
CA ASP A 38 -6.05 2.88 -3.66
C ASP A 38 -6.99 3.57 -4.64
N GLU A 39 -8.23 3.83 -4.26
CA GLU A 39 -9.20 4.56 -5.09
C GLU A 39 -8.77 6.01 -5.31
N LEU A 40 -8.31 6.69 -4.25
CA LEU A 40 -7.80 8.05 -4.34
C LEU A 40 -6.55 8.13 -5.21
N ALA A 41 -5.64 7.16 -5.08
CA ALA A 41 -4.46 7.06 -5.94
C ALA A 41 -4.85 6.90 -7.41
N ARG A 42 -5.86 6.07 -7.73
CA ARG A 42 -6.37 5.93 -9.10
C ARG A 42 -7.05 7.20 -9.62
N LYS A 43 -7.74 7.96 -8.77
CA LYS A 43 -8.31 9.26 -9.15
C LYS A 43 -7.23 10.30 -9.48
N LEU A 44 -6.10 10.26 -8.78
CA LEU A 44 -4.99 11.20 -8.99
C LEU A 44 -4.14 10.86 -10.21
N MET A 45 -3.89 9.59 -10.46
CA MET A 45 -2.89 9.13 -11.45
C MET A 45 -3.49 8.32 -12.60
N GLY A 46 -4.80 8.03 -12.57
CA GLY A 46 -5.46 7.10 -13.50
C GLY A 46 -5.21 5.64 -13.14
N PRO A 47 -5.61 4.69 -13.99
CA PRO A 47 -5.34 3.28 -13.78
C PRO A 47 -3.84 2.99 -13.92
N PHE A 48 -3.25 2.35 -12.92
CA PHE A 48 -1.81 2.03 -12.88
C PHE A 48 -1.55 0.68 -12.21
N LYS A 49 -0.36 0.15 -12.48
CA LYS A 49 0.25 -0.92 -11.68
C LYS A 49 1.47 -0.34 -10.98
N ALA A 50 1.42 -0.25 -9.66
CA ALA A 50 2.54 0.27 -8.88
C ALA A 50 3.67 -0.75 -8.85
N LYS A 51 4.90 -0.28 -9.07
CA LYS A 51 6.16 -1.02 -8.94
C LYS A 51 6.89 -0.56 -7.67
N GLU A 52 7.67 -1.41 -7.07
CA GLU A 52 8.51 -1.07 -5.91
C GLU A 52 9.98 -0.97 -6.32
N GLY A 53 10.77 -0.21 -5.55
CA GLY A 53 12.23 -0.16 -5.69
C GLY A 53 12.83 1.22 -5.96
N LYS A 54 12.21 2.09 -6.76
CA LYS A 54 12.77 3.42 -7.05
C LYS A 54 12.44 4.50 -6.01
N VAL A 55 11.33 4.35 -5.29
CA VAL A 55 10.89 5.32 -4.26
C VAL A 55 11.45 4.93 -2.91
N LYS A 56 12.05 5.88 -2.23
CA LYS A 56 12.51 5.76 -0.84
C LYS A 56 11.71 6.72 0.01
N LEU A 57 11.07 6.19 1.02
CA LEU A 57 10.30 6.94 2.00
C LEU A 57 11.08 6.93 3.31
N LYS A 58 11.45 8.11 3.80
CA LYS A 58 12.20 8.27 5.06
C LYS A 58 11.35 9.05 6.04
N MET A 59 10.93 8.38 7.09
CA MET A 59 10.24 8.95 8.24
C MET A 59 10.48 8.05 9.47
N ARG A 60 9.98 8.45 10.63
CA ARG A 60 10.12 7.65 11.86
C ARG A 60 9.10 6.52 11.85
N ASP A 61 9.51 5.34 12.34
CA ASP A 61 8.59 4.21 12.56
C ASP A 61 7.64 4.47 13.73
N VAL A 62 8.09 5.28 14.71
CA VAL A 62 7.30 5.70 15.87
C VAL A 62 7.31 7.21 15.98
N ALA A 63 6.13 7.80 15.87
CA ALA A 63 5.86 9.20 16.11
C ALA A 63 5.33 9.40 17.53
N ALA A 64 6.08 10.06 18.40
CA ALA A 64 5.62 10.39 19.75
C ALA A 64 4.37 11.27 19.73
N SER A 65 4.27 12.14 18.74
CA SER A 65 3.09 12.96 18.44
C SER A 65 2.88 13.03 16.94
N GLY A 66 1.67 12.72 16.47
CA GLY A 66 1.30 12.84 15.07
C GLY A 66 1.08 14.27 14.59
N ALA A 67 1.27 15.30 15.44
CA ALA A 67 0.96 16.70 15.10
C ALA A 67 1.85 17.26 13.99
N SER A 68 3.13 16.84 13.90
CA SER A 68 4.08 17.39 12.93
C SER A 68 5.25 16.44 12.72
N GLU A 69 5.09 15.45 11.86
CA GLU A 69 6.13 14.46 11.55
C GLU A 69 6.91 14.81 10.28
N PRO A 70 8.25 14.81 10.35
CA PRO A 70 9.08 15.06 9.17
C PRO A 70 9.06 13.83 8.25
N ILE A 71 8.93 14.09 6.96
CA ILE A 71 8.96 13.07 5.91
C ILE A 71 9.87 13.54 4.79
N THR A 72 10.64 12.61 4.23
CA THR A 72 11.40 12.81 3.01
C THR A 72 11.04 11.68 2.05
N VAL A 73 10.67 12.05 0.84
CA VAL A 73 10.45 11.13 -0.27
C VAL A 73 11.51 11.42 -1.31
N SER A 74 12.30 10.42 -1.65
CA SER A 74 13.29 10.50 -2.72
C SER A 74 13.06 9.41 -3.74
N VAL A 75 13.27 9.71 -5.01
CA VAL A 75 13.07 8.79 -6.12
C VAL A 75 14.36 8.70 -6.91
N ASP A 76 14.78 7.47 -7.17
CA ASP A 76 15.94 7.22 -8.01
C ASP A 76 15.60 7.52 -9.48
N SER A 77 16.06 8.69 -9.95
CA SER A 77 15.81 9.21 -11.29
C SER A 77 16.92 10.17 -11.69
N PRO A 78 17.41 10.09 -12.95
CA PRO A 78 18.44 11.00 -13.46
C PRO A 78 17.92 12.43 -13.67
N MET A 79 16.61 12.64 -13.62
CA MET A 79 15.93 13.94 -13.84
C MET A 79 16.37 14.63 -15.13
N THR A 80 16.48 13.86 -16.22
CA THR A 80 16.75 14.37 -17.56
C THR A 80 15.47 14.71 -18.32
N ALA A 81 15.59 15.37 -19.46
CA ALA A 81 14.42 15.64 -20.31
C ALA A 81 13.71 14.35 -20.78
N ALA A 82 14.49 13.28 -21.01
CA ALA A 82 13.96 11.99 -21.47
C ALA A 82 13.45 11.10 -20.33
N ASP A 83 14.14 11.11 -19.16
CA ASP A 83 13.78 10.29 -18.00
C ASP A 83 13.76 11.16 -16.74
N HIS A 84 12.58 11.41 -16.21
CA HIS A 84 12.37 12.19 -15.01
C HIS A 84 11.10 11.78 -14.28
N VAL A 85 11.01 12.16 -13.01
CA VAL A 85 9.77 12.07 -12.22
C VAL A 85 8.91 13.29 -12.52
N LYS A 86 7.67 13.08 -12.96
CA LYS A 86 6.68 14.14 -13.23
C LYS A 86 5.91 14.56 -11.99
N ALA A 87 5.60 13.60 -11.12
CA ALA A 87 4.80 13.88 -9.93
C ALA A 87 5.16 12.96 -8.77
N ILE A 88 5.02 13.48 -7.56
CA ILE A 88 5.07 12.71 -6.32
C ILE A 88 3.79 12.99 -5.55
N HIS A 89 3.10 11.93 -5.12
CA HIS A 89 1.89 12.01 -4.29
C HIS A 89 2.13 11.27 -2.99
N VAL A 90 1.73 11.87 -1.87
CA VAL A 90 1.83 11.26 -0.55
C VAL A 90 0.43 11.12 0.03
N LEU A 91 0.11 9.89 0.43
CA LEU A 91 -1.15 9.52 1.05
C LEU A 91 -0.91 8.93 2.44
N ALA A 92 -1.80 9.25 3.37
CA ALA A 92 -1.82 8.73 4.74
C ALA A 92 -3.19 8.07 4.99
N GLU A 93 -3.23 6.74 5.07
CA GLU A 93 -4.46 5.94 5.05
C GLU A 93 -5.41 6.21 6.22
N GLY A 94 -4.88 6.60 7.36
CA GLY A 94 -5.67 6.83 8.57
C GLY A 94 -6.04 8.28 8.83
N ASN A 95 -5.68 9.20 7.95
CA ASN A 95 -6.07 10.59 8.06
C ASN A 95 -7.51 10.81 7.54
N PRO A 96 -8.27 11.77 8.10
CA PRO A 96 -9.58 12.15 7.58
C PRO A 96 -9.53 12.60 6.10
N TYR A 97 -8.41 13.18 5.70
CA TYR A 97 -8.08 13.53 4.32
C TYR A 97 -6.81 12.77 3.92
N PRO A 98 -6.96 11.59 3.28
CA PRO A 98 -5.82 10.71 3.01
C PRO A 98 -4.79 11.31 2.07
N VAL A 99 -5.18 12.13 1.10
CA VAL A 99 -4.23 12.83 0.21
C VAL A 99 -3.56 13.96 0.97
N VAL A 100 -2.30 13.74 1.37
CA VAL A 100 -1.55 14.71 2.18
C VAL A 100 -0.90 15.78 1.31
N SER A 101 -0.27 15.36 0.20
CA SER A 101 0.40 16.30 -0.71
C SER A 101 0.55 15.72 -2.11
N SER A 102 0.62 16.63 -3.08
CA SER A 102 0.92 16.32 -4.48
C SER A 102 1.89 17.36 -5.03
N TRP A 103 2.96 16.89 -5.64
CA TRP A 103 4.05 17.72 -6.15
C TRP A 103 4.25 17.44 -7.63
N THR A 104 4.34 18.46 -8.43
CA THR A 104 4.72 18.36 -9.84
C THR A 104 6.19 18.72 -9.97
N LEU A 105 6.96 17.85 -10.62
CA LEU A 105 8.38 17.98 -10.83
C LEU A 105 8.68 18.10 -12.33
N THR A 106 9.80 18.67 -12.63
CA THR A 106 10.34 18.79 -14.00
C THR A 106 11.82 18.45 -13.97
N PRO A 107 12.47 18.22 -15.12
CA PRO A 107 13.93 18.05 -15.17
C PRO A 107 14.71 19.20 -14.50
N ARG A 108 14.14 20.41 -14.51
CA ARG A 108 14.74 21.59 -13.86
C ARG A 108 14.74 21.54 -12.33
N SER A 109 13.99 20.60 -11.73
CA SER A 109 14.01 20.38 -10.27
C SER A 109 15.35 19.79 -9.79
N GLY A 110 16.16 19.24 -10.69
CA GLY A 110 17.49 18.70 -10.42
C GLY A 110 17.48 17.37 -9.69
N ARG A 111 16.63 17.20 -8.68
CA ARG A 111 16.43 15.95 -7.93
C ARG A 111 14.96 15.66 -7.77
N ALA A 112 14.60 14.38 -7.80
CA ALA A 112 13.27 13.91 -7.43
C ALA A 112 13.21 13.65 -5.91
N GLU A 113 13.34 14.71 -5.14
CA GLU A 113 13.32 14.65 -3.68
C GLU A 113 12.45 15.78 -3.12
N ILE A 114 11.58 15.43 -2.18
CA ILE A 114 10.76 16.37 -1.43
C ILE A 114 10.88 16.09 0.07
N SER A 115 10.95 17.12 0.87
CA SER A 115 10.95 17.03 2.33
C SER A 115 9.97 18.05 2.90
N PHE A 116 9.08 17.59 3.77
CA PHE A 116 8.08 18.42 4.40
C PHE A 116 7.64 17.82 5.74
N ARG A 117 6.72 18.48 6.42
CA ARG A 117 6.12 17.96 7.65
C ARG A 117 4.65 17.67 7.41
N MET A 118 4.18 16.54 7.93
CA MET A 118 2.79 16.13 7.80
C MET A 118 2.17 15.80 9.15
N ARG A 119 0.85 15.77 9.20
CA ARG A 119 0.08 15.30 10.35
C ARG A 119 -0.33 13.86 10.17
N LEU A 120 -0.30 13.11 11.25
CA LEU A 120 -0.78 11.74 11.35
C LEU A 120 -1.85 11.66 12.43
N ALA A 121 -3.07 11.34 12.06
CA ALA A 121 -4.19 11.28 13.00
C ALA A 121 -4.08 10.13 14.00
N LYS A 122 -3.54 8.99 13.54
CA LYS A 122 -3.40 7.75 14.29
C LYS A 122 -2.30 6.88 13.66
N THR A 123 -1.98 5.76 14.29
CA THR A 123 -1.16 4.70 13.69
C THR A 123 -1.73 4.29 12.33
N GLN A 124 -0.89 4.31 11.30
CA GLN A 124 -1.33 4.14 9.91
C GLN A 124 -0.17 3.84 8.97
N THR A 125 -0.51 3.42 7.75
CA THR A 125 0.43 3.32 6.63
C THR A 125 0.46 4.65 5.87
N VAL A 126 1.67 5.15 5.62
CA VAL A 126 1.95 6.25 4.70
C VAL A 126 2.44 5.66 3.39
N ARG A 127 1.90 6.16 2.29
CA ARG A 127 2.27 5.76 0.92
C ARG A 127 2.82 6.94 0.15
N ALA A 128 3.94 6.72 -0.52
CA ALA A 128 4.50 7.69 -1.46
C ALA A 128 4.49 7.08 -2.87
N TYR A 129 3.88 7.78 -3.80
CA TYR A 129 3.82 7.40 -5.20
C TYR A 129 4.65 8.37 -6.04
N ALA A 130 5.38 7.84 -7.00
CA ALA A 130 6.10 8.63 -7.99
C ALA A 130 5.64 8.23 -9.39
N VAL A 131 5.29 9.23 -10.20
CA VAL A 131 4.91 9.05 -11.61
C VAL A 131 6.06 9.53 -12.47
N THR A 132 6.58 8.67 -13.31
CA THR A 132 7.71 8.96 -14.22
C THR A 132 7.26 9.50 -15.58
N SER A 133 8.19 10.03 -16.36
CA SER A 133 7.91 10.62 -17.67
C SER A 133 7.34 9.62 -18.68
N ASP A 134 7.68 8.34 -18.56
CA ASP A 134 7.17 7.22 -19.34
C ASP A 134 5.79 6.71 -18.89
N GLY A 135 5.24 7.28 -17.79
CA GLY A 135 3.93 6.91 -17.24
C GLY A 135 3.96 5.74 -16.26
N GLU A 136 5.14 5.24 -15.87
CA GLU A 136 5.24 4.25 -14.82
C GLU A 136 4.95 4.86 -13.45
N VAL A 137 4.34 4.06 -12.57
CA VAL A 137 4.05 4.45 -11.19
C VAL A 137 4.85 3.59 -10.24
N TRP A 138 5.62 4.23 -9.38
CA TRP A 138 6.44 3.60 -8.35
C TRP A 138 5.90 3.94 -6.98
N ILE A 139 5.98 3.00 -6.02
CA ILE A 139 5.44 3.16 -4.68
C ILE A 139 6.46 2.76 -3.61
N ALA A 140 6.44 3.48 -2.49
CA ALA A 140 6.95 3.02 -1.21
C ALA A 140 5.86 3.14 -0.14
N ARG A 141 5.90 2.26 0.85
CA ARG A 141 4.97 2.23 1.99
C ARG A 141 5.76 2.14 3.27
N GLN A 142 5.27 2.81 4.30
CA GLN A 142 5.83 2.70 5.65
C GLN A 142 4.70 2.78 6.67
N GLU A 143 4.65 1.82 7.57
CA GLU A 143 3.77 1.87 8.73
C GLU A 143 4.40 2.78 9.79
N VAL A 144 3.58 3.65 10.38
CA VAL A 144 4.01 4.58 11.43
C VAL A 144 3.09 4.43 12.62
N THR A 145 3.68 4.05 13.75
CA THR A 145 2.98 4.01 15.04
C THR A 145 2.91 5.41 15.61
N VAL A 146 1.72 5.88 15.94
CA VAL A 146 1.48 7.21 16.55
C VAL A 146 1.02 7.03 17.98
N THR A 147 1.80 7.54 18.93
CA THR A 147 1.48 7.45 20.35
C THR A 147 0.41 8.46 20.77
N ILE A 148 0.51 9.70 20.27
CA ILE A 148 -0.49 10.75 20.47
C ILE A 148 -0.90 11.27 19.09
N GLY A 149 -2.17 11.11 18.73
CA GLY A 149 -2.70 11.54 17.43
C GLY A 149 -2.59 13.06 17.23
N GLY A 150 -2.27 13.47 16.01
CA GLY A 150 -2.10 14.87 15.65
C GLY A 150 -3.40 15.61 15.29
N CYS A 151 -4.53 14.91 15.23
CA CYS A 151 -5.84 15.45 14.85
C CYS A 151 -6.86 15.27 15.98
N GLY A 152 -6.41 15.08 17.22
CA GLY A 152 -7.26 14.98 18.41
C GLY A 152 -7.41 16.34 19.05
N GLY A 153 -8.52 16.96 18.85
CA GLY A 153 -9.02 18.11 19.57
C GLY A 153 -10.51 18.11 19.47
#